data_fbe542e53c39c7e5faf5f9adeb7d94f1
#
_entry.id   fbe542e53c39c7e5faf5f9adeb7d94f1
#
_cell.length_a   1.000
_cell.length_b   1.000
_cell.length_c   1.000
_cell.angle_alpha   90.00
_cell.angle_beta   90.00
_cell.angle_gamma   90.00
#
_symmetry.space_group_name_H-M   'P 1'
#
loop_
_entity.id
_entity.type
_entity.pdbx_description
1 polymer ?
#
loop_
_entity_poly.entity_id
_entity_poly.type
_entity_poly.pdbx_seq_one_letter_code
_entity_poly.pdbx_strand_id
1 'polypeptide(L)' 'SRRQKQLIIMLDRGLSNREIADELGISEHTVKVHLWRLFRRLGVKSRTQAVHFARTHGMLNG' A
#
# COMPACT_ATOMS: atom_id res chain seq x y z
N SER A 1 -10.24 0.43 -4.00
CA SER A 1 -10.00 1.08 -5.29
C SER A 1 -8.80 0.47 -6.01
N ARG A 2 -8.69 0.74 -7.30
CA ARG A 2 -7.56 0.25 -8.10
C ARG A 2 -6.23 0.76 -7.56
N ARG A 3 -6.16 2.03 -7.19
CA ARG A 3 -4.93 2.61 -6.64
C ARG A 3 -4.54 1.96 -5.32
N GLN A 4 -5.51 1.68 -4.45
CA GLN A 4 -5.24 1.01 -3.18
C GLN A 4 -4.72 -0.41 -3.41
N LYS A 5 -5.27 -1.12 -4.36
CA LYS A 5 -4.78 -2.46 -4.70
C LYS A 5 -3.34 -2.40 -5.21
N GLN A 6 -3.01 -1.43 -6.06
CA GLN A 6 -1.65 -1.23 -6.54
C GLN A 6 -0.69 -1.00 -5.37
N LEU A 7 -1.08 -0.15 -4.42
CA LEU A 7 -0.26 0.14 -3.25
C LEU A 7 -0.02 -1.11 -2.40
N ILE A 8 -1.04 -1.91 -2.18
CA ILE A 8 -0.91 -3.15 -1.41
C ILE A 8 0.07 -4.10 -2.08
N ILE A 9 -0.01 -4.26 -3.39
CA ILE A 9 0.91 -5.10 -4.14
C ILE A 9 2.34 -4.61 -4.00
N MET A 10 2.55 -3.29 -4.08
CA MET A 10 3.88 -2.70 -3.93
C MET A 10 4.43 -2.87 -2.52
N LEU A 11 3.58 -2.73 -1.49
CA LEU A 11 3.98 -2.99 -0.12
C LEU A 11 4.38 -4.45 0.08
N ASP A 12 3.63 -5.37 -0.50
CA ASP A 12 3.95 -6.80 -0.44
C ASP A 12 5.29 -7.13 -1.10
N ARG A 13 5.64 -6.40 -2.17
CA ARG A 13 6.93 -6.54 -2.85
C ARG A 13 8.09 -5.88 -2.09
N GLY A 14 7.81 -5.18 -1.00
CA GLY A 14 8.83 -4.54 -0.17
C GLY A 14 9.33 -3.21 -0.69
N LEU A 15 8.59 -2.53 -1.56
CA LEU A 15 9.00 -1.24 -2.09
C LEU A 15 8.96 -0.17 -1.01
N SER A 16 9.97 0.72 -1.03
CA SER A 16 9.97 1.92 -0.20
C SER A 16 8.98 2.96 -0.75
N ASN A 17 8.66 3.97 0.06
CA ASN A 17 7.81 5.07 -0.41
C ASN A 17 8.39 5.76 -1.64
N ARG A 18 9.71 5.91 -1.68
CA ARG A 18 10.39 6.52 -2.83
C ARG A 18 10.23 5.66 -4.08
N GLU A 19 10.43 4.36 -3.94
CA GLU A 19 10.26 3.43 -5.06
C GLU A 19 8.81 3.42 -5.57
N ILE A 20 7.85 3.45 -4.64
CA ILE A 20 6.43 3.55 -5.01
C ILE A 20 6.16 4.84 -5.78
N ALA A 21 6.68 5.96 -5.26
CA ALA A 21 6.52 7.26 -5.90
C ALA A 21 7.07 7.25 -7.33
N ASP A 22 8.26 6.68 -7.51
CA ASP A 22 8.90 6.58 -8.82
C ASP A 22 8.05 5.71 -9.77
N GLU A 23 7.57 4.57 -9.31
CA GLU A 23 6.75 3.68 -10.14
C GLU A 23 5.42 4.32 -10.55
N LEU A 24 4.79 5.06 -9.63
CA LEU A 24 3.48 5.66 -9.88
C LEU A 24 3.56 7.05 -10.52
N GLY A 25 4.76 7.64 -10.59
CA GLY A 25 4.91 8.98 -11.14
C GLY A 25 4.30 10.08 -10.27
N ILE A 26 4.36 9.91 -8.95
CA ILE A 26 3.83 10.88 -7.97
C ILE A 26 4.91 11.18 -6.93
N SER A 27 4.67 12.17 -6.07
CA SER A 27 5.62 12.52 -5.02
C SER A 27 5.57 11.52 -3.86
N GLU A 28 6.67 11.44 -3.09
CA GLU A 28 6.68 10.64 -1.86
C GLU A 28 5.61 11.11 -0.87
N HIS A 29 5.40 12.43 -0.80
CA HIS A 29 4.36 12.98 0.06
C HIS A 29 3.00 12.44 -0.32
N THR A 30 2.69 12.40 -1.62
CA THR A 30 1.42 11.85 -2.12
C THR A 30 1.30 10.36 -1.78
N VAL A 31 2.40 9.61 -1.89
CA VAL A 31 2.42 8.19 -1.46
C VAL A 31 2.04 8.07 0.01
N LYS A 32 2.65 8.90 0.87
CA LYS A 32 2.35 8.88 2.31
C LYS A 32 0.87 9.15 2.59
N VAL A 33 0.28 10.10 1.89
CA VAL A 33 -1.15 10.41 2.04
C VAL A 33 -2.02 9.21 1.62
N HIS A 34 -1.69 8.60 0.48
CA HIS A 34 -2.40 7.40 0.01
C HIS A 34 -2.28 6.23 0.98
N LEU A 35 -1.07 5.99 1.51
CA LEU A 35 -0.85 4.91 2.48
C LEU A 35 -1.61 5.17 3.78
N TRP A 36 -1.62 6.42 4.27
CA TRP A 36 -2.36 6.77 5.47
C TRP A 36 -3.85 6.46 5.30
N ARG A 37 -4.44 6.84 4.17
CA ARG A 37 -5.84 6.55 3.87
C ARG A 37 -6.11 5.05 3.79
N LEU A 38 -5.20 4.32 3.13
CA LEU A 38 -5.30 2.88 3.02
C LEU A 38 -5.27 2.22 4.40
N PHE A 39 -4.30 2.60 5.24
CA PHE A 39 -4.15 2.03 6.58
C PHE A 39 -5.40 2.31 7.42
N ARG A 40 -5.95 3.51 7.33
CA ARG A 40 -7.20 3.83 8.03
C ARG A 40 -8.35 2.96 7.56
N ARG A 41 -8.45 2.78 6.26
CA ARG A 41 -9.53 1.96 5.69
C ARG A 41 -9.45 0.51 6.12
N LEU A 42 -8.25 -0.04 6.20
CA LEU A 42 -8.03 -1.43 6.61
C LEU A 42 -8.02 -1.59 8.13
N GLY A 43 -7.96 -0.51 8.88
CA GLY A 43 -7.85 -0.58 10.33
C GLY A 43 -6.50 -1.05 10.83
N VAL A 44 -5.43 -0.78 10.08
CA VAL A 44 -4.06 -1.17 10.42
C VAL A 44 -3.21 0.06 10.69
N LYS A 45 -2.04 -0.14 11.34
CA LYS A 45 -1.19 0.96 11.79
C LYS A 45 0.20 0.97 11.13
N SER A 46 0.53 -0.02 10.32
CA SER A 46 1.85 -0.09 9.70
C SER A 46 1.76 -0.84 8.38
N ARG A 47 2.81 -0.72 7.57
CA ARG A 47 2.87 -1.44 6.31
C ARG A 47 2.96 -2.95 6.52
N THR A 48 3.65 -3.40 7.57
CA THR A 48 3.70 -4.82 7.90
C THR A 48 2.30 -5.36 8.22
N GLN A 49 1.54 -4.62 9.02
CA GLN A 49 0.17 -5.00 9.33
C GLN A 49 -0.72 -4.99 8.08
N ALA A 50 -0.50 -4.01 7.20
CA ALA A 50 -1.28 -3.91 5.97
C ALA A 50 -1.05 -5.11 5.05
N VAL A 51 0.20 -5.54 4.90
CA VAL A 51 0.54 -6.72 4.10
C VAL A 51 -0.08 -7.97 4.70
N HIS A 52 0.04 -8.12 6.01
CA HIS A 52 -0.56 -9.27 6.71
C HIS A 52 -2.08 -9.30 6.51
N PHE A 53 -2.74 -8.16 6.69
CA PHE A 53 -4.18 -8.04 6.47
C PHE A 53 -4.55 -8.44 5.05
N ALA A 54 -3.80 -7.93 4.07
CA ALA A 54 -4.06 -8.20 2.66
C ALA A 54 -3.94 -9.69 2.32
N ARG A 55 -2.94 -10.36 2.89
CA ARG A 55 -2.72 -11.79 2.68
C ARG A 55 -3.83 -12.62 3.31
N THR A 56 -4.22 -12.29 4.54
CA THR A 56 -5.25 -13.05 5.26
C THR A 56 -6.64 -12.86 4.68
N HIS A 57 -6.87 -11.76 3.97
CA HIS A 57 -8.17 -11.47 3.34
C HIS A 57 -8.19 -11.70 1.83
N GLY A 58 -7.16 -12.36 1.30
CA GLY A 58 -7.10 -12.70 -0.12
C GLY A 58 -6.99 -11.52 -1.08
N MET A 59 -6.55 -10.35 -0.61
CA MET A 59 -6.48 -9.15 -1.43
C MET A 59 -5.34 -9.18 -2.46
N LEU A 60 -4.38 -10.08 -2.29
CA LEU A 60 -3.23 -10.23 -3.19
C LEU A 60 -3.41 -11.34 -4.21
N ASN A 61 -4.51 -12.06 -4.16
CA ASN A 61 -4.80 -13.18 -5.05
C ASN A 61 -5.59 -12.67 -6.26
N GLY A 62 -4.96 -12.70 -7.40
CA GLY A 62 -5.61 -12.40 -8.67
C GLY A 62 -6.11 -10.98 -8.85
#